data_e0ce31e7566998eb230367cd4b2ffebf
#
_entry.id   e0ce31e7566998eb230367cd4b2ffebf
#
_cell.length_a   1.000
_cell.length_b   1.000
_cell.length_c   1.000
_cell.angle_alpha   90.00
_cell.angle_beta   90.00
_cell.angle_gamma   90.00
#
_symmetry.space_group_name_H-M   'P 1'
#
loop_
_entity.id
_entity.type
_entity.pdbx_description
1 polymer ?
#
loop_
_entity_poly.entity_id
_entity_poly.type
_entity_poly.pdbx_seq_one_letter_code
_entity_poly.pdbx_strand_id
1 'polypeptide(L)'
;KYNLAVATHTINRNDKNALSAIAIEAKENLEVETFTVLVDKGYHNGREIDTCKQNNITTIVAVPDQGKSNENGTQPEYFVTNFIYNKEQNTYTCPQGHTLATTGRWHKKTGRTEESGYQFQKYRTPACKTCPVKDLCTSRKGGREIDRSQYAVAVEENHQRYKENPQLYRKRQEINEHIFGT
;
A
#
# COMPACT_ATOMS: atom_id res chain seq x y z
N LYS A 1 14.50 -12.24 -24.17
CA LYS A 1 15.87 -12.49 -24.62
C LYS A 1 16.72 -11.21 -24.56
N TYR A 2 16.16 -10.06 -24.90
CA TYR A 2 16.83 -8.76 -24.82
C TYR A 2 16.03 -7.86 -23.87
N ASN A 3 16.71 -7.19 -22.95
CA ASN A 3 16.11 -6.20 -22.07
C ASN A 3 16.17 -4.85 -22.80
N LEU A 4 15.02 -4.35 -23.26
CA LEU A 4 14.93 -3.08 -23.98
C LEU A 4 14.34 -2.01 -23.08
N ALA A 5 14.87 -0.80 -23.14
CA ALA A 5 14.23 0.36 -22.55
C ALA A 5 13.05 0.77 -23.42
N VAL A 6 11.85 0.82 -22.83
CA VAL A 6 10.59 1.11 -23.52
C VAL A 6 10.09 2.52 -23.23
N ALA A 7 10.39 3.01 -22.02
CA ALA A 7 10.10 4.36 -21.56
C ALA A 7 11.16 4.81 -20.57
N THR A 8 11.43 6.11 -20.52
CA THR A 8 12.40 6.70 -19.58
C THR A 8 11.94 8.07 -19.14
N HIS A 9 11.99 8.34 -17.82
CA HIS A 9 11.66 9.63 -17.25
C HIS A 9 12.83 10.22 -16.47
N THR A 10 13.04 11.52 -16.60
CA THR A 10 13.95 12.26 -15.72
C THR A 10 13.19 12.75 -14.50
N ILE A 11 13.64 12.39 -13.31
CA ILE A 11 12.99 12.72 -12.04
C ILE A 11 13.88 13.64 -11.23
N ASN A 12 13.37 14.83 -10.87
CA ASN A 12 14.15 15.87 -10.18
C ASN A 12 14.26 15.70 -8.66
N ARG A 13 13.49 14.79 -8.05
CA ARG A 13 13.49 14.58 -6.58
C ARG A 13 13.49 13.10 -6.24
N ASN A 14 12.33 12.56 -5.81
CA ASN A 14 12.20 11.14 -5.56
C ASN A 14 11.17 10.56 -6.55
N ASP A 15 11.35 9.30 -6.86
CA ASP A 15 10.58 8.52 -7.82
C ASP A 15 9.23 7.99 -7.28
N LYS A 16 8.90 8.31 -6.02
CA LYS A 16 7.71 7.78 -5.33
C LYS A 16 6.38 8.02 -6.06
N ASN A 17 6.30 9.07 -6.87
CA ASN A 17 5.11 9.46 -7.62
C ASN A 17 5.29 9.30 -9.14
N ALA A 18 6.24 8.49 -9.59
CA ALA A 18 6.57 8.36 -11.01
C ALA A 18 6.07 7.04 -11.62
N LEU A 19 5.60 6.11 -10.80
CA LEU A 19 5.25 4.75 -11.27
C LEU A 19 4.16 4.77 -12.33
N SER A 20 3.05 5.44 -12.08
CA SER A 20 1.90 5.39 -12.99
C SER A 20 2.21 6.06 -14.32
N ALA A 21 2.88 7.21 -14.30
CA ALA A 21 3.21 7.95 -15.52
C ALA A 21 4.11 7.12 -16.46
N ILE A 22 5.21 6.56 -15.95
CA ILE A 22 6.13 5.76 -16.76
C ILE A 22 5.50 4.42 -17.20
N ALA A 23 4.64 3.84 -16.36
CA ALA A 23 3.96 2.59 -16.71
C ALA A 23 2.90 2.79 -17.80
N ILE A 24 2.19 3.93 -17.82
CA ILE A 24 1.24 4.27 -18.86
C ILE A 24 1.97 4.50 -20.18
N GLU A 25 3.04 5.31 -20.19
CA GLU A 25 3.86 5.52 -21.39
C GLU A 25 4.45 4.21 -21.93
N ALA A 26 4.96 3.34 -21.05
CA ALA A 26 5.46 2.04 -21.48
C ALA A 26 4.37 1.16 -22.09
N LYS A 27 3.14 1.21 -21.57
CA LYS A 27 1.99 0.50 -22.11
C LYS A 27 1.65 0.98 -23.53
N GLU A 28 1.65 2.30 -23.74
CA GLU A 28 1.40 2.93 -25.03
C GLU A 28 2.49 2.54 -26.05
N ASN A 29 3.77 2.66 -25.68
CA ASN A 29 4.91 2.31 -26.54
C ASN A 29 4.97 0.82 -26.90
N LEU A 30 4.44 -0.06 -26.05
CA LEU A 30 4.33 -1.49 -26.31
C LEU A 30 3.10 -1.87 -27.11
N GLU A 31 2.15 -0.95 -27.32
CA GLU A 31 0.87 -1.19 -27.99
C GLU A 31 0.09 -2.38 -27.40
N VAL A 32 0.11 -2.52 -26.05
CA VAL A 32 -0.58 -3.63 -25.37
C VAL A 32 -1.75 -3.13 -24.54
N GLU A 33 -2.79 -3.95 -24.41
CA GLU A 33 -3.95 -3.60 -23.57
C GLU A 33 -3.68 -3.74 -22.08
N THR A 34 -2.85 -4.71 -21.72
CA THR A 34 -2.51 -5.01 -20.31
C THR A 34 -1.05 -5.46 -20.21
N PHE A 35 -0.40 -5.15 -19.10
CA PHE A 35 0.88 -5.75 -18.75
C PHE A 35 1.15 -5.69 -17.24
N THR A 36 2.20 -6.37 -16.79
CA THR A 36 2.60 -6.38 -15.37
C THR A 36 3.90 -5.63 -15.17
N VAL A 37 3.91 -4.69 -14.23
CA VAL A 37 5.10 -3.93 -13.82
C VAL A 37 5.62 -4.41 -12.48
N LEU A 38 6.93 -4.65 -12.42
CA LEU A 38 7.67 -5.09 -11.24
C LEU A 38 8.55 -3.93 -10.76
N VAL A 39 8.27 -3.40 -9.59
CA VAL A 39 9.01 -2.23 -9.07
C VAL A 39 9.42 -2.38 -7.61
N ASP A 40 10.40 -1.59 -7.21
CA ASP A 40 10.95 -1.60 -5.87
C ASP A 40 9.98 -0.99 -4.84
N LYS A 41 10.25 -1.24 -3.57
CA LYS A 41 9.50 -0.68 -2.42
C LYS A 41 9.48 0.85 -2.38
N GLY A 42 10.47 1.52 -2.98
CA GLY A 42 10.52 2.98 -3.13
C GLY A 42 9.30 3.55 -3.86
N TYR A 43 8.76 2.80 -4.81
CA TYR A 43 7.56 3.16 -5.58
C TYR A 43 6.23 2.81 -4.88
N HIS A 44 6.26 2.32 -3.65
CA HIS A 44 5.04 1.95 -2.94
C HIS A 44 4.23 3.18 -2.54
N ASN A 45 3.32 3.57 -3.41
CA ASN A 45 2.39 4.69 -3.23
C ASN A 45 0.98 4.22 -3.64
N GLY A 46 0.03 4.34 -2.72
CA GLY A 46 -1.33 3.86 -2.96
C GLY A 46 -2.03 4.51 -4.14
N ARG A 47 -1.81 5.82 -4.38
CA ARG A 47 -2.36 6.54 -5.54
C ARG A 47 -1.79 5.97 -6.84
N GLU A 48 -0.47 5.82 -6.92
CA GLU A 48 0.22 5.32 -8.11
C GLU A 48 -0.23 3.90 -8.45
N ILE A 49 -0.32 3.02 -7.44
CA ILE A 49 -0.82 1.65 -7.59
C ILE A 49 -2.27 1.63 -8.08
N ASP A 50 -3.12 2.51 -7.55
CA ASP A 50 -4.52 2.61 -7.95
C ASP A 50 -4.65 3.18 -9.37
N THR A 51 -3.85 4.20 -9.73
CA THR A 51 -3.81 4.75 -11.09
C THR A 51 -3.37 3.69 -12.11
N CYS A 52 -2.36 2.89 -11.80
CA CYS A 52 -1.97 1.74 -12.64
C CYS A 52 -3.14 0.78 -12.84
N LYS A 53 -3.84 0.39 -11.76
CA LYS A 53 -5.01 -0.49 -11.81
C LYS A 53 -6.11 0.06 -12.70
N GLN A 54 -6.43 1.36 -12.61
CA GLN A 54 -7.43 2.02 -13.43
C GLN A 54 -7.04 2.04 -14.93
N ASN A 55 -5.74 1.94 -15.25
CA ASN A 55 -5.23 1.86 -16.61
C ASN A 55 -4.92 0.42 -17.08
N ASN A 56 -5.49 -0.60 -16.44
CA ASN A 56 -5.28 -2.02 -16.75
C ASN A 56 -3.80 -2.45 -16.66
N ILE A 57 -3.04 -1.85 -15.74
CA ILE A 57 -1.65 -2.18 -15.46
C ILE A 57 -1.60 -2.90 -14.12
N THR A 58 -1.15 -4.16 -14.14
CA THR A 58 -0.96 -4.96 -12.94
C THR A 58 0.35 -4.59 -12.26
N THR A 59 0.30 -4.21 -11.00
CA THR A 59 1.50 -3.87 -10.22
C THR A 59 1.92 -5.02 -9.30
N ILE A 60 3.23 -5.26 -9.19
CA ILE A 60 3.87 -6.05 -8.14
C ILE A 60 4.94 -5.16 -7.51
N VAL A 61 4.54 -4.41 -6.50
CA VAL A 61 5.39 -3.48 -5.74
C VAL A 61 5.68 -4.11 -4.37
N ALA A 62 6.96 -4.16 -4.01
CA ALA A 62 7.32 -4.62 -2.67
C ALA A 62 6.73 -3.71 -1.60
N VAL A 63 6.21 -4.33 -0.54
CA VAL A 63 5.65 -3.60 0.59
C VAL A 63 6.79 -3.15 1.51
N PRO A 64 6.86 -1.86 1.87
CA PRO A 64 7.82 -1.40 2.87
C PRO A 64 7.60 -2.12 4.20
N ASP A 65 8.69 -2.43 4.92
CA ASP A 65 8.62 -2.96 6.27
C ASP A 65 7.82 -2.02 7.19
N GLN A 66 6.61 -2.43 7.54
CA GLN A 66 5.72 -1.62 8.39
C GLN A 66 6.01 -1.77 9.90
N GLY A 67 6.97 -2.62 10.25
CA GLY A 67 7.03 -3.23 11.58
C GLY A 67 7.82 -2.51 12.66
N LYS A 68 8.58 -1.45 12.41
CA LYS A 68 9.52 -1.00 13.44
C LYS A 68 9.51 0.49 13.81
N SER A 69 8.99 1.37 12.98
CA SER A 69 9.15 2.82 13.22
C SER A 69 7.88 3.60 13.56
N ASN A 70 6.69 3.07 13.25
CA ASN A 70 5.46 3.86 13.31
C ASN A 70 4.47 3.46 14.41
N GLU A 71 4.77 2.41 15.18
CA GLU A 71 3.84 1.91 16.20
C GLU A 71 4.43 2.02 17.61
N ASN A 72 4.84 3.24 17.98
CA ASN A 72 5.40 3.54 19.30
C ASN A 72 4.67 2.82 20.43
N GLY A 73 5.34 1.84 21.07
CA GLY A 73 4.81 1.07 22.18
C GLY A 73 3.77 0.00 21.84
N THR A 74 3.38 -0.16 20.57
CA THR A 74 2.47 -1.23 20.15
C THR A 74 3.24 -2.55 20.00
N GLN A 75 2.74 -3.60 20.63
CA GLN A 75 3.32 -4.94 20.50
C GLN A 75 2.99 -5.53 19.10
N PRO A 76 3.87 -6.40 18.53
CA PRO A 76 3.72 -6.93 17.19
C PRO A 76 2.37 -7.59 16.90
N GLU A 77 1.77 -8.25 17.90
CA GLU A 77 0.47 -8.92 17.78
C GLU A 77 -0.67 -7.94 17.48
N TYR A 78 -0.49 -6.66 17.82
CA TYR A 78 -1.49 -5.59 17.64
C TYR A 78 -1.15 -4.62 16.52
N PHE A 79 -0.21 -4.94 15.63
CA PHE A 79 0.01 -4.15 14.43
C PHE A 79 -1.22 -4.18 13.51
N VAL A 80 -1.43 -3.10 12.74
CA VAL A 80 -2.59 -2.95 11.84
C VAL A 80 -2.72 -4.12 10.87
N THR A 81 -1.61 -4.71 10.47
CA THR A 81 -1.57 -5.90 9.59
C THR A 81 -2.28 -7.14 10.17
N ASN A 82 -2.48 -7.19 11.48
CA ASN A 82 -3.18 -8.29 12.16
C ASN A 82 -4.68 -8.00 12.37
N PHE A 83 -5.17 -6.85 11.90
CA PHE A 83 -6.59 -6.53 11.89
C PHE A 83 -7.20 -7.00 10.59
N ILE A 84 -8.25 -7.80 10.68
CA ILE A 84 -8.91 -8.43 9.52
C ILE A 84 -10.02 -7.49 9.01
N TYR A 85 -9.91 -7.05 7.76
CA TYR A 85 -10.96 -6.27 7.13
C TYR A 85 -12.05 -7.16 6.55
N ASN A 86 -13.30 -6.90 6.94
CA ASN A 86 -14.50 -7.51 6.35
C ASN A 86 -15.10 -6.52 5.33
N LYS A 87 -15.00 -6.88 4.05
CA LYS A 87 -15.46 -6.03 2.95
C LYS A 87 -16.99 -5.90 2.90
N GLU A 88 -17.72 -6.96 3.24
CA GLU A 88 -19.19 -6.98 3.17
C GLU A 88 -19.80 -6.10 4.24
N GLN A 89 -19.26 -6.15 5.46
CA GLN A 89 -19.75 -5.37 6.59
C GLN A 89 -19.06 -4.00 6.71
N ASN A 90 -18.01 -3.75 5.91
CA ASN A 90 -17.18 -2.56 6.01
C ASN A 90 -16.66 -2.32 7.44
N THR A 91 -16.05 -3.34 8.05
CA THR A 91 -15.54 -3.34 9.42
C THR A 91 -14.17 -3.98 9.51
N TYR A 92 -13.46 -3.72 10.61
CA TYR A 92 -12.26 -4.47 10.98
C TYR A 92 -12.53 -5.32 12.22
N THR A 93 -11.94 -6.50 12.29
CA THR A 93 -11.86 -7.32 13.50
C THR A 93 -10.45 -7.21 14.06
N CYS A 94 -10.30 -6.80 15.33
CA CYS A 94 -9.00 -6.72 16.00
C CYS A 94 -8.54 -8.11 16.47
N PRO A 95 -7.25 -8.28 16.85
CA PRO A 95 -6.73 -9.55 17.37
C PRO A 95 -7.44 -10.08 18.63
N GLN A 96 -8.16 -9.21 19.37
CA GLN A 96 -8.99 -9.59 20.51
C GLN A 96 -10.44 -9.91 20.12
N GLY A 97 -10.75 -10.04 18.83
CA GLY A 97 -12.09 -10.37 18.34
C GLY A 97 -13.11 -9.22 18.36
N HIS A 98 -12.71 -8.00 18.73
CA HIS A 98 -13.65 -6.87 18.71
C HIS A 98 -13.79 -6.26 17.32
N THR A 99 -15.02 -5.88 16.95
CA THR A 99 -15.33 -5.22 15.69
C THR A 99 -15.11 -3.70 15.81
N LEU A 100 -14.30 -3.16 14.88
CA LEU A 100 -14.15 -1.72 14.67
C LEU A 100 -15.02 -1.31 13.50
N ALA A 101 -15.92 -0.37 13.72
CA ALA A 101 -16.83 0.15 12.70
C ALA A 101 -16.45 1.57 12.29
N THR A 102 -16.90 1.97 11.11
CA THR A 102 -16.82 3.33 10.59
C THR A 102 -18.19 3.99 10.58
N THR A 103 -18.21 5.32 10.66
CA THR A 103 -19.42 6.12 10.40
C THR A 103 -19.67 6.34 8.90
N GLY A 104 -18.80 5.82 8.03
CA GLY A 104 -18.84 6.07 6.59
C GLY A 104 -18.29 7.44 6.18
N ARG A 105 -18.00 8.33 7.13
CA ARG A 105 -17.48 9.67 6.82
C ARG A 105 -16.06 9.60 6.27
N TRP A 106 -15.85 10.27 5.13
CA TRP A 106 -14.54 10.51 4.57
C TRP A 106 -13.85 11.70 5.23
N HIS A 107 -12.60 11.52 5.60
CA HIS A 107 -11.69 12.54 6.10
C HIS A 107 -10.64 12.82 5.04
N LYS A 108 -10.23 14.07 4.90
CA LYS A 108 -9.17 14.48 3.98
C LYS A 108 -7.86 14.65 4.75
N LYS A 109 -6.80 14.01 4.27
CA LYS A 109 -5.43 14.30 4.68
C LYS A 109 -4.81 15.19 3.61
N THR A 110 -4.49 16.41 3.98
CA THR A 110 -3.76 17.34 3.12
C THR A 110 -2.29 16.93 3.10
N GLY A 111 -1.72 16.82 1.92
CA GLY A 111 -0.28 16.65 1.71
C GLY A 111 0.42 17.99 1.53
N ARG A 112 1.75 17.96 1.33
CA ARG A 112 2.56 19.16 1.00
C ARG A 112 2.22 19.68 -0.40
N THR A 113 1.75 18.84 -1.29
CA THR A 113 1.21 19.16 -2.61
C THR A 113 -0.21 18.61 -2.70
N GLU A 114 -1.01 19.14 -3.61
CA GLU A 114 -2.38 18.69 -3.86
C GLU A 114 -2.42 17.18 -4.21
N GLU A 115 -1.42 16.73 -4.96
CA GLU A 115 -1.25 15.33 -5.38
C GLU A 115 -0.90 14.39 -4.23
N SER A 116 -0.30 14.88 -3.13
CA SER A 116 0.05 14.05 -1.98
C SER A 116 -1.10 13.89 -0.96
N GLY A 117 -2.22 14.60 -1.18
CA GLY A 117 -3.43 14.47 -0.37
C GLY A 117 -4.22 13.20 -0.70
N TYR A 118 -4.92 12.65 0.28
CA TYR A 118 -5.82 11.51 0.09
C TYR A 118 -6.98 11.53 1.07
N GLN A 119 -8.01 10.74 0.77
CA GLN A 119 -9.15 10.56 1.66
C GLN A 119 -9.07 9.21 2.38
N PHE A 120 -9.63 9.15 3.58
CA PHE A 120 -9.66 7.95 4.39
C PHE A 120 -10.90 7.90 5.29
N GLN A 121 -11.30 6.69 5.65
CA GLN A 121 -12.33 6.44 6.66
C GLN A 121 -11.67 5.97 7.95
N LYS A 122 -12.28 6.30 9.09
CA LYS A 122 -11.82 5.93 10.42
C LYS A 122 -12.65 4.79 10.98
N TYR A 123 -11.97 3.78 11.52
CA TYR A 123 -12.58 2.61 12.16
C TYR A 123 -12.20 2.58 13.63
N ARG A 124 -13.20 2.44 14.49
CA ARG A 124 -13.07 2.48 15.95
C ARG A 124 -14.02 1.51 16.61
N THR A 125 -13.75 1.18 17.89
CA THR A 125 -14.68 0.44 18.75
C THR A 125 -14.68 1.01 20.17
N PRO A 126 -15.84 1.10 20.82
CA PRO A 126 -15.92 1.47 22.23
C PRO A 126 -15.31 0.41 23.18
N ALA A 127 -15.24 -0.85 22.73
CA ALA A 127 -14.65 -1.96 23.51
C ALA A 127 -13.20 -1.73 23.91
N CYS A 128 -12.45 -0.87 23.20
CA CYS A 128 -11.09 -0.50 23.58
C CYS A 128 -10.99 0.16 24.96
N LYS A 129 -12.07 0.77 25.50
CA LYS A 129 -12.03 1.45 26.80
C LYS A 129 -11.79 0.51 27.97
N THR A 130 -12.31 -0.70 27.87
CA THR A 130 -12.21 -1.77 28.88
C THR A 130 -11.35 -2.95 28.46
N CYS A 131 -10.64 -2.81 27.33
CA CYS A 131 -9.81 -3.87 26.81
C CYS A 131 -8.58 -4.10 27.70
N PRO A 132 -8.33 -5.34 28.18
CA PRO A 132 -7.23 -5.62 29.11
C PRO A 132 -5.84 -5.46 28.46
N VAL A 133 -5.77 -5.54 27.12
CA VAL A 133 -4.52 -5.41 26.36
C VAL A 133 -4.40 -4.05 25.67
N LYS A 134 -5.20 -3.08 26.07
CA LYS A 134 -5.21 -1.75 25.45
C LYS A 134 -3.82 -1.12 25.38
N ASP A 135 -3.07 -1.16 26.48
CA ASP A 135 -1.75 -0.49 26.58
C ASP A 135 -0.68 -1.19 25.74
N LEU A 136 -0.88 -2.47 25.40
CA LEU A 136 -0.05 -3.22 24.45
C LEU A 136 -0.42 -2.92 22.98
N CYS A 137 -1.67 -2.50 22.76
CA CYS A 137 -2.23 -2.24 21.44
C CYS A 137 -2.09 -0.78 21.00
N THR A 138 -2.29 0.18 21.93
CA THR A 138 -2.29 1.60 21.56
C THR A 138 -2.12 2.51 22.79
N SER A 139 -1.32 3.54 22.67
CA SER A 139 -1.17 4.61 23.65
C SER A 139 -2.31 5.65 23.64
N ARG A 140 -3.22 5.58 22.64
CA ARG A 140 -4.33 6.56 22.51
C ARG A 140 -5.39 6.37 23.60
N LYS A 141 -5.74 7.44 24.30
CA LYS A 141 -6.80 7.43 25.31
C LYS A 141 -8.13 6.88 24.79
N GLY A 142 -8.50 7.22 23.55
CA GLY A 142 -9.72 6.79 22.88
C GLY A 142 -9.75 5.34 22.37
N GLY A 143 -8.62 4.63 22.49
CA GLY A 143 -8.45 3.28 21.93
C GLY A 143 -7.88 3.29 20.50
N ARG A 144 -7.77 2.09 19.91
CA ARG A 144 -7.22 1.90 18.57
C ARG A 144 -8.11 2.56 17.50
N GLU A 145 -7.49 3.26 16.57
CA GLU A 145 -8.11 3.81 15.39
C GLU A 145 -7.35 3.32 14.16
N ILE A 146 -8.07 2.85 13.15
CA ILE A 146 -7.52 2.46 11.85
C ILE A 146 -8.02 3.45 10.81
N ASP A 147 -7.10 4.05 10.08
CA ASP A 147 -7.38 4.89 8.93
C ASP A 147 -7.26 4.05 7.66
N ARG A 148 -8.40 3.82 6.97
CA ARG A 148 -8.43 3.11 5.69
C ARG A 148 -8.53 4.11 4.54
N SER A 149 -7.48 4.18 3.73
CA SER A 149 -7.45 5.12 2.59
C SER A 149 -8.36 4.68 1.45
N GLN A 150 -8.73 5.61 0.58
CA GLN A 150 -9.47 5.33 -0.65
C GLN A 150 -8.74 4.37 -1.59
N TYR A 151 -7.41 4.27 -1.47
CA TYR A 151 -6.56 3.39 -2.28
C TYR A 151 -6.33 2.01 -1.65
N ALA A 152 -6.95 1.74 -0.50
CA ALA A 152 -6.66 0.52 0.27
C ALA A 152 -6.89 -0.76 -0.54
N VAL A 153 -7.92 -0.81 -1.36
CA VAL A 153 -8.21 -1.99 -2.19
C VAL A 153 -7.09 -2.29 -3.18
N ALA A 154 -6.61 -1.28 -3.90
CA ALA A 154 -5.51 -1.45 -4.86
C ALA A 154 -4.21 -1.88 -4.17
N VAL A 155 -3.93 -1.32 -2.99
CA VAL A 155 -2.76 -1.67 -2.17
C VAL A 155 -2.86 -3.10 -1.65
N GLU A 156 -4.02 -3.54 -1.17
CA GLU A 156 -4.25 -4.91 -0.68
C GLU A 156 -4.09 -5.94 -1.81
N GLU A 157 -4.66 -5.67 -2.99
CA GLU A 157 -4.49 -6.52 -4.17
C GLU A 157 -3.03 -6.60 -4.62
N ASN A 158 -2.30 -5.47 -4.61
CA ASN A 158 -0.87 -5.46 -4.88
C ASN A 158 -0.09 -6.31 -3.85
N HIS A 159 -0.43 -6.17 -2.57
CA HIS A 159 0.20 -6.94 -1.50
C HIS A 159 -0.03 -8.45 -1.69
N GLN A 160 -1.24 -8.84 -2.06
CA GLN A 160 -1.56 -10.23 -2.34
C GLN A 160 -0.73 -10.76 -3.53
N ARG A 161 -0.71 -10.02 -4.64
CA ARG A 161 0.11 -10.38 -5.81
C ARG A 161 1.60 -10.49 -5.49
N TYR A 162 2.13 -9.57 -4.69
CA TYR A 162 3.52 -9.61 -4.25
C TYR A 162 3.84 -10.88 -3.45
N LYS A 163 2.95 -11.27 -2.53
CA LYS A 163 3.09 -12.52 -1.73
C LYS A 163 3.00 -13.79 -2.58
N GLU A 164 2.12 -13.80 -3.55
CA GLU A 164 1.87 -14.96 -4.42
C GLU A 164 2.96 -15.15 -5.48
N ASN A 165 3.73 -14.10 -5.80
CA ASN A 165 4.70 -14.12 -6.89
C ASN A 165 6.14 -13.80 -6.44
N PRO A 166 6.71 -14.46 -5.41
CA PRO A 166 8.04 -14.13 -4.91
C PRO A 166 9.15 -14.40 -5.95
N GLN A 167 8.97 -15.42 -6.78
CA GLN A 167 9.94 -15.76 -7.83
C GLN A 167 9.94 -14.73 -8.96
N LEU A 168 8.75 -14.27 -9.36
CA LEU A 168 8.63 -13.22 -10.36
C LEU A 168 9.28 -11.92 -9.89
N TYR A 169 9.12 -11.59 -8.62
CA TYR A 169 9.77 -10.42 -8.03
C TYR A 169 11.29 -10.55 -7.97
N ARG A 170 11.84 -11.72 -7.66
CA ARG A 170 13.30 -12.00 -7.71
C ARG A 170 13.88 -11.79 -9.11
N LYS A 171 13.14 -12.17 -10.14
CA LYS A 171 13.55 -11.95 -11.52
C LYS A 171 13.81 -10.47 -11.85
N ARG A 172 13.11 -9.54 -11.21
CA ARG A 172 13.38 -8.11 -11.29
C ARG A 172 14.82 -7.78 -10.84
N GLN A 173 15.27 -8.37 -9.73
CA GLN A 173 16.62 -8.13 -9.20
C GLN A 173 17.67 -8.63 -10.19
N GLU A 174 17.52 -9.84 -10.69
CA GLU A 174 18.43 -10.41 -11.69
C GLU A 174 18.55 -9.53 -12.93
N ILE A 175 17.42 -9.02 -13.47
CA ILE A 175 17.43 -8.16 -14.64
C ILE A 175 18.12 -6.82 -14.34
N ASN A 176 17.83 -6.20 -13.21
CA ASN A 176 18.37 -4.88 -12.87
C ASN A 176 19.85 -4.96 -12.50
N GLU A 177 20.30 -6.00 -11.80
CA GLU A 177 21.70 -6.21 -11.46
C GLU A 177 22.56 -6.39 -12.71
N HIS A 178 22.05 -7.03 -13.75
CA HIS A 178 22.75 -7.14 -15.03
C HIS A 178 22.88 -5.83 -15.82
N ILE A 179 21.95 -4.89 -15.62
CA ILE A 179 21.94 -3.63 -16.37
C ILE A 179 22.69 -2.53 -15.61
N PHE A 180 22.56 -2.50 -14.27
CA PHE A 180 23.04 -1.43 -13.42
C PHE A 180 24.09 -1.90 -12.39
N GLY A 181 24.40 -3.20 -12.35
CA GLY A 181 25.29 -3.79 -11.36
C GLY A 181 26.73 -3.88 -11.86
N THR A 182 27.52 -3.29 -11.18
CA THR A 182 28.73 -3.54 -10.35
C THR A 182 29.43 -2.29 -10.08
#